data_038987cd61f8eae3883b4cfa3a07de07
#
_entry.id   038987cd61f8eae3883b4cfa3a07de07
#
_cell.length_a   1.000
_cell.length_b   1.000
_cell.length_c   1.000
_cell.angle_alpha   90.00
_cell.angle_beta   90.00
_cell.angle_gamma   90.00
#
_symmetry.space_group_name_H-M   'P 1'
#
loop_
_entity.id
_entity.type
_entity.pdbx_description
1 polymer ?
#
loop_
_entity_poly.entity_id
_entity_poly.type
_entity_poly.pdbx_seq_one_letter_code
_entity_poly.pdbx_strand_id
1 'polypeptide(L)'
;MCIRDSPKNKSFLPVEFSISESLSLDNDRFVENRKIYPHKSINKSKTISLPPLHHEPLIKKAVALEESGVYRFATSRNVSVQPVSHGTWSSKDNISTWKFNLKSSGARSINLTFSEFNLPEGAALSIANDEDNSRPILFTARDNDAHGQLWTPLFKTDRLKLKLTVPTHLIAKTVLHLTKINHGFRDAGSGFKISSNTSGSCQIDVICSAKDNSDYGPIIDIYRDQIKSVGAFTLNGIDTCSGALINNTNNDLRPFFLTAEHCGISPSNAASMVVYWNHENSICREVGASSNGRLGDGPTTQFNTGAILRAEHAPTDFALVELDDPVSTDYSPFFAGWNRSPINPQLTVGIHHPGISEKRISIDLNPTTITDYLAASQDNEANYLRISEWDFGTTEPGSSGSPLFDDKGRIVGQLTGGYSECGGDQGPDYYGRFHKSWIGGGTSSTRLSNWLDPKGGEEEFIDGIYSNELITIEDTSVIEGNSGVSVVEVELKINEVSDGPILVRVRSEDGTATIEDNDYIAVDEIVTFSPGQTIKKIPLTIISDTKVEGKEFLTLNLSEAKKSRASSRPAKVEIINDDYIKPEISSALEFKASTNRKLYYQIEARNTPTSFSISESPQGMNVDERTGVISWIPV
;
A
#
# COMPACT_ATOMS: atom_id res chain seq x y z
N MET A 1 20.57 -35.56 40.28
CA MET A 1 21.47 -34.47 40.69
C MET A 1 22.66 -34.51 39.74
N CYS A 2 22.55 -33.86 38.59
CA CYS A 2 23.64 -33.67 37.65
C CYS A 2 23.60 -32.19 37.26
N ILE A 3 24.64 -31.51 37.73
CA ILE A 3 24.91 -30.09 37.46
C ILE A 3 25.47 -30.02 36.03
N ARG A 4 24.83 -29.30 35.13
CA ARG A 4 25.41 -28.91 33.84
C ARG A 4 25.92 -27.48 33.96
N ASP A 5 27.19 -27.33 33.69
CA ASP A 5 27.91 -26.07 33.63
C ASP A 5 27.39 -25.15 32.55
N SER A 6 27.24 -23.89 32.89
CA SER A 6 26.95 -22.80 31.96
C SER A 6 28.11 -22.59 30.99
N PRO A 7 27.85 -22.33 29.69
CA PRO A 7 28.93 -21.97 28.77
C PRO A 7 29.40 -20.53 29.03
N LYS A 8 30.69 -20.40 29.19
CA LYS A 8 31.44 -19.16 29.36
C LYS A 8 31.32 -18.26 28.12
N ASN A 9 31.22 -16.97 28.38
CA ASN A 9 31.42 -15.87 27.45
C ASN A 9 32.42 -16.19 26.33
N LYS A 10 31.93 -16.24 25.07
CA LYS A 10 32.79 -16.12 23.90
C LYS A 10 32.69 -14.68 23.38
N SER A 11 33.80 -13.97 23.53
CA SER A 11 34.07 -12.68 22.91
C SER A 11 33.98 -12.83 21.38
N PHE A 12 33.16 -12.02 20.75
CA PHE A 12 33.14 -11.87 19.30
C PHE A 12 34.45 -11.18 18.85
N LEU A 13 35.19 -11.87 17.99
CA LEU A 13 36.27 -11.25 17.21
C LEU A 13 35.64 -10.67 15.93
N PRO A 14 36.00 -9.44 15.56
CA PRO A 14 35.51 -8.88 14.29
C PRO A 14 36.18 -9.61 13.11
N VAL A 15 35.40 -10.02 12.16
CA VAL A 15 35.88 -10.51 10.86
C VAL A 15 36.26 -9.30 10.03
N GLU A 16 37.55 -9.09 9.80
CA GLU A 16 38.05 -8.09 8.86
C GLU A 16 37.69 -8.51 7.42
N PHE A 17 36.86 -7.70 6.76
CA PHE A 17 36.73 -7.73 5.32
C PHE A 17 37.76 -6.78 4.71
N SER A 18 38.68 -7.34 3.92
CA SER A 18 39.59 -6.56 3.08
C SER A 18 38.81 -5.84 1.98
N ILE A 19 38.84 -4.52 2.02
CA ILE A 19 38.32 -3.64 0.96
C ILE A 19 39.36 -3.62 -0.15
N SER A 20 39.00 -4.15 -1.33
CA SER A 20 39.74 -3.90 -2.55
C SER A 20 39.16 -2.66 -3.23
N GLU A 21 40.03 -1.68 -3.38
CA GLU A 21 40.06 -0.45 -4.15
C GLU A 21 38.78 0.01 -4.88
N SER A 22 38.37 1.22 -4.47
CA SER A 22 37.37 2.05 -5.16
C SER A 22 37.87 2.48 -6.56
N LEU A 23 37.20 2.04 -7.61
CA LEU A 23 37.25 2.67 -8.91
C LEU A 23 36.24 3.82 -8.94
N SER A 24 36.75 5.04 -9.03
CA SER A 24 35.98 6.25 -9.31
C SER A 24 35.31 6.12 -10.70
N LEU A 25 33.98 6.08 -10.72
CA LEU A 25 33.20 6.15 -11.96
C LEU A 25 33.10 7.62 -12.39
N ASP A 26 33.85 7.94 -13.44
CA ASP A 26 33.69 9.15 -14.23
C ASP A 26 32.38 9.07 -15.02
N ASN A 27 31.41 9.94 -14.70
CA ASN A 27 30.02 9.87 -15.18
C ASN A 27 29.78 10.41 -16.59
N ASP A 28 30.82 10.65 -17.39
CA ASP A 28 30.68 11.38 -18.68
C ASP A 28 31.05 10.60 -19.95
N ARG A 29 31.06 9.26 -19.98
CA ARG A 29 31.42 8.47 -21.19
C ARG A 29 30.49 7.34 -21.60
N PHE A 30 29.20 7.38 -21.32
CA PHE A 30 28.27 6.32 -21.76
C PHE A 30 27.25 6.71 -22.83
N VAL A 31 27.53 7.74 -23.63
CA VAL A 31 26.75 8.04 -24.85
C VAL A 31 27.70 8.13 -26.01
N GLU A 32 28.14 7.00 -26.56
CA GLU A 32 28.44 6.83 -28.01
C GLU A 32 28.96 5.40 -28.27
N ASN A 33 28.43 4.80 -29.35
CA ASN A 33 28.85 3.54 -29.98
C ASN A 33 28.21 2.21 -29.45
N ARG A 34 26.87 2.09 -29.42
CA ARG A 34 26.26 0.79 -29.66
C ARG A 34 25.99 0.59 -31.15
N LYS A 35 26.90 -0.09 -31.84
CA LYS A 35 26.72 -0.56 -33.23
C LYS A 35 25.49 -1.47 -33.26
N ILE A 36 24.52 -1.12 -34.12
CA ILE A 36 23.41 -2.00 -34.51
C ILE A 36 24.03 -3.22 -35.19
N TYR A 37 23.97 -4.39 -34.58
CA TYR A 37 24.47 -5.61 -35.19
C TYR A 37 23.38 -6.19 -36.11
N PRO A 38 23.71 -6.49 -37.40
CA PRO A 38 22.80 -7.20 -38.28
C PRO A 38 22.67 -8.66 -37.82
N HIS A 39 21.47 -9.22 -37.94
CA HIS A 39 21.11 -10.59 -37.61
C HIS A 39 22.02 -11.63 -38.34
N LYS A 40 23.10 -12.05 -37.70
CA LYS A 40 23.69 -13.38 -37.95
C LYS A 40 23.09 -14.34 -36.95
N SER A 41 22.48 -15.43 -37.41
CA SER A 41 21.93 -16.49 -36.57
C SER A 41 23.08 -17.18 -35.82
N ILE A 42 23.39 -16.68 -34.66
CA ILE A 42 24.16 -17.40 -33.65
C ILE A 42 23.20 -18.42 -33.06
N ASN A 43 23.62 -19.68 -32.97
CA ASN A 43 22.86 -20.72 -32.25
C ASN A 43 22.77 -20.33 -30.77
N LYS A 44 21.76 -19.50 -30.43
CA LYS A 44 21.52 -19.01 -29.09
C LYS A 44 20.84 -20.12 -28.30
N SER A 45 21.33 -20.41 -27.08
CA SER A 45 20.66 -21.35 -26.20
C SER A 45 19.24 -20.86 -25.90
N LYS A 46 18.24 -21.70 -26.20
CA LYS A 46 16.81 -21.41 -25.96
C LYS A 46 16.40 -21.71 -24.54
N THR A 47 17.22 -22.45 -23.81
CA THR A 47 16.92 -22.99 -22.48
C THR A 47 18.21 -23.04 -21.67
N ILE A 48 18.12 -22.68 -20.40
CA ILE A 48 19.10 -23.03 -19.38
C ILE A 48 18.53 -24.13 -18.50
N SER A 49 19.31 -25.19 -18.27
CA SER A 49 18.93 -26.30 -17.37
C SER A 49 20.04 -26.51 -16.38
N LEU A 50 19.73 -26.26 -15.11
CA LEU A 50 20.65 -26.46 -14.01
C LEU A 50 20.43 -27.86 -13.40
N PRO A 51 21.50 -28.61 -13.07
CA PRO A 51 21.38 -29.92 -12.50
C PRO A 51 20.71 -29.89 -11.12
N PRO A 52 20.13 -31.01 -10.63
CA PRO A 52 19.53 -31.05 -9.31
C PRO A 52 20.57 -30.80 -8.21
N LEU A 53 20.12 -30.32 -7.07
CA LEU A 53 20.89 -30.14 -5.85
C LEU A 53 20.50 -31.24 -4.84
N HIS A 54 21.44 -31.64 -4.02
CA HIS A 54 21.15 -32.47 -2.84
C HIS A 54 20.63 -31.55 -1.73
N HIS A 55 19.35 -31.67 -1.36
CA HIS A 55 18.71 -30.78 -0.41
C HIS A 55 19.16 -31.01 1.05
N GLU A 56 19.45 -32.26 1.45
CA GLU A 56 19.80 -32.57 2.83
C GLU A 56 20.98 -31.76 3.40
N PRO A 57 22.12 -31.58 2.71
CA PRO A 57 23.19 -30.70 3.18
C PRO A 57 22.80 -29.22 3.27
N LEU A 58 21.91 -28.77 2.35
CA LEU A 58 21.41 -27.38 2.35
C LEU A 58 20.51 -27.13 3.56
N ILE A 59 19.60 -28.09 3.85
CA ILE A 59 18.72 -28.03 5.01
C ILE A 59 19.54 -28.04 6.30
N LYS A 60 20.55 -28.87 6.41
CA LYS A 60 21.42 -28.90 7.59
C LYS A 60 22.13 -27.58 7.86
N LYS A 61 22.59 -26.89 6.80
CA LYS A 61 23.18 -25.56 6.92
C LYS A 61 22.14 -24.50 7.29
N ALA A 62 20.94 -24.61 6.74
CA ALA A 62 19.86 -23.68 7.00
C ALA A 62 19.38 -23.76 8.46
N VAL A 63 19.21 -24.98 9.00
CA VAL A 63 18.85 -25.19 10.42
C VAL A 63 19.85 -24.54 11.36
N ALA A 64 21.15 -24.57 11.05
CA ALA A 64 22.17 -23.89 11.86
C ALA A 64 22.05 -22.35 11.85
N LEU A 65 21.39 -21.76 10.84
CA LEU A 65 21.12 -20.33 10.78
C LEU A 65 19.87 -19.93 11.58
N GLU A 66 18.95 -20.87 11.83
CA GLU A 66 17.72 -20.60 12.59
C GLU A 66 18.02 -20.18 14.03
N GLU A 67 19.13 -20.66 14.62
CA GLU A 67 19.63 -20.22 15.93
C GLU A 67 19.96 -18.72 15.95
N SER A 68 20.24 -18.12 14.78
CA SER A 68 20.46 -16.66 14.62
C SER A 68 19.22 -15.89 14.12
N GLY A 69 18.03 -16.53 14.13
CA GLY A 69 16.77 -15.92 13.71
C GLY A 69 16.52 -15.92 12.21
N VAL A 70 17.45 -16.43 11.37
CA VAL A 70 17.31 -16.44 9.91
C VAL A 70 16.71 -17.75 9.41
N TYR A 71 15.52 -17.72 8.80
CA TYR A 71 14.94 -18.87 8.13
C TYR A 71 15.32 -18.88 6.65
N ARG A 72 16.23 -19.79 6.26
CA ARG A 72 16.69 -19.97 4.88
C ARG A 72 15.95 -21.12 4.18
N PHE A 73 15.26 -20.78 3.08
CA PHE A 73 14.46 -21.74 2.31
C PHE A 73 15.06 -22.07 0.94
N ALA A 74 15.97 -21.23 0.42
CA ALA A 74 16.53 -21.37 -0.92
C ALA A 74 18.05 -21.14 -0.95
N THR A 75 18.66 -21.44 -2.10
CA THR A 75 20.06 -21.13 -2.39
C THR A 75 20.21 -20.53 -3.77
N SER A 76 21.05 -19.50 -3.92
CA SER A 76 21.27 -18.84 -5.19
C SER A 76 22.18 -19.64 -6.11
N ARG A 77 21.83 -19.69 -7.38
CA ARG A 77 22.61 -20.27 -8.48
C ARG A 77 22.91 -19.18 -9.49
N ASN A 78 24.18 -18.80 -9.62
CA ASN A 78 24.59 -17.73 -10.54
C ASN A 78 24.42 -18.17 -12.00
N VAL A 79 23.86 -17.29 -12.80
CA VAL A 79 23.69 -17.40 -14.25
C VAL A 79 23.98 -16.07 -14.90
N SER A 80 24.05 -16.02 -16.23
CA SER A 80 24.11 -14.76 -16.97
C SER A 80 23.27 -14.92 -18.23
N VAL A 81 22.04 -14.39 -18.21
CA VAL A 81 21.10 -14.48 -19.33
C VAL A 81 20.65 -13.08 -19.74
N GLN A 82 20.92 -12.74 -20.98
CA GLN A 82 20.48 -11.48 -21.58
C GLN A 82 19.78 -11.75 -22.93
N PRO A 83 18.75 -11.00 -23.32
CA PRO A 83 18.04 -11.20 -24.58
C PRO A 83 18.91 -11.07 -25.84
N VAL A 84 20.03 -10.35 -25.75
CA VAL A 84 20.98 -10.18 -26.87
C VAL A 84 21.77 -11.46 -27.17
N SER A 85 22.01 -12.32 -26.16
CA SER A 85 22.86 -13.51 -26.28
C SER A 85 22.12 -14.83 -26.10
N HIS A 86 20.91 -14.81 -25.48
CA HIS A 86 20.13 -15.99 -25.15
C HIS A 86 18.71 -15.89 -25.72
N GLY A 87 18.04 -17.04 -25.78
CA GLY A 87 16.64 -17.12 -26.21
C GLY A 87 16.43 -16.95 -27.72
N THR A 88 15.18 -16.81 -28.12
CA THR A 88 14.78 -16.63 -29.52
C THR A 88 13.93 -15.36 -29.67
N TRP A 89 14.25 -14.59 -30.69
CA TRP A 89 13.48 -13.44 -31.10
C TRP A 89 12.60 -13.76 -32.32
N SER A 90 11.40 -13.20 -32.32
CA SER A 90 10.52 -13.14 -33.50
C SER A 90 9.85 -11.78 -33.54
N SER A 91 9.57 -11.25 -34.74
CA SER A 91 8.92 -9.95 -34.88
C SER A 91 7.70 -10.09 -35.80
N LYS A 92 6.59 -9.47 -35.38
CA LYS A 92 5.34 -9.40 -36.14
C LYS A 92 4.62 -8.10 -35.78
N ASP A 93 4.08 -7.41 -36.78
CA ASP A 93 3.23 -6.21 -36.61
C ASP A 93 3.86 -5.13 -35.69
N ASN A 94 5.15 -4.81 -35.92
CA ASN A 94 5.95 -3.87 -35.13
C ASN A 94 6.18 -4.25 -33.65
N ILE A 95 5.85 -5.49 -33.28
CA ILE A 95 6.15 -6.05 -31.95
C ILE A 95 7.19 -7.14 -32.07
N SER A 96 8.23 -7.06 -31.26
CA SER A 96 9.25 -8.10 -31.14
C SER A 96 9.04 -8.89 -29.87
N THR A 97 9.13 -10.19 -29.98
CA THR A 97 8.94 -11.12 -28.86
C THR A 97 10.20 -11.96 -28.67
N TRP A 98 10.75 -11.91 -27.46
CA TRP A 98 11.81 -12.80 -27.00
C TRP A 98 11.21 -13.89 -26.13
N LYS A 99 11.72 -15.12 -26.27
CA LYS A 99 11.32 -16.28 -25.48
C LYS A 99 12.54 -17.01 -24.95
N PHE A 100 12.46 -17.41 -23.67
CA PHE A 100 13.50 -18.16 -22.99
C PHE A 100 12.90 -19.09 -21.95
N ASN A 101 13.43 -20.30 -21.80
CA ASN A 101 13.00 -21.24 -20.80
C ASN A 101 14.13 -21.48 -19.80
N LEU A 102 13.76 -21.73 -18.55
CA LEU A 102 14.71 -22.13 -17.52
C LEU A 102 14.19 -23.31 -16.71
N LYS A 103 15.13 -24.12 -16.26
CA LYS A 103 14.86 -25.24 -15.36
C LYS A 103 15.94 -25.29 -14.28
N SER A 104 15.53 -25.39 -13.03
CA SER A 104 16.38 -25.71 -11.87
C SER A 104 15.90 -27.04 -11.28
N SER A 105 16.42 -28.14 -11.85
CA SER A 105 15.90 -29.51 -11.60
C SER A 105 15.81 -29.82 -10.11
N GLY A 106 14.62 -30.24 -9.67
CA GLY A 106 14.34 -30.62 -8.29
C GLY A 106 14.11 -29.45 -7.34
N ALA A 107 14.07 -28.19 -7.84
CA ALA A 107 13.66 -27.06 -7.01
C ALA A 107 12.19 -27.19 -6.60
N ARG A 108 11.88 -26.89 -5.34
CA ARG A 108 10.52 -26.83 -4.81
C ARG A 108 9.83 -25.50 -5.17
N SER A 109 10.65 -24.48 -5.32
CA SER A 109 10.25 -23.18 -5.84
C SER A 109 11.42 -22.51 -6.55
N ILE A 110 11.12 -21.55 -7.43
CA ILE A 110 12.10 -20.69 -8.08
C ILE A 110 11.66 -19.23 -7.88
N ASN A 111 12.62 -18.36 -7.60
CA ASN A 111 12.50 -16.92 -7.85
C ASN A 111 13.74 -16.44 -8.60
N LEU A 112 13.65 -15.30 -9.28
CA LEU A 112 14.66 -14.80 -10.19
C LEU A 112 15.20 -13.44 -9.72
N THR A 113 16.50 -13.23 -9.94
CA THR A 113 17.14 -11.93 -9.71
C THR A 113 17.65 -11.38 -11.04
N PHE A 114 17.08 -10.27 -11.43
CA PHE A 114 17.61 -9.43 -12.50
C PHE A 114 18.42 -8.29 -11.88
N SER A 115 19.73 -8.32 -12.05
CA SER A 115 20.62 -7.26 -11.53
C SER A 115 20.56 -5.98 -12.34
N GLU A 116 20.04 -6.06 -13.56
CA GLU A 116 19.75 -4.93 -14.44
C GLU A 116 18.36 -5.15 -15.02
N PHE A 117 17.44 -4.25 -14.74
CA PHE A 117 16.07 -4.27 -15.22
C PHE A 117 15.62 -2.86 -15.57
N ASN A 118 15.28 -2.64 -16.82
CA ASN A 118 14.63 -1.41 -17.28
C ASN A 118 13.87 -1.73 -18.57
N LEU A 119 12.55 -1.63 -18.52
CA LEU A 119 11.68 -1.84 -19.67
C LEU A 119 11.15 -0.50 -20.18
N PRO A 120 11.22 -0.24 -21.51
CA PRO A 120 10.58 0.94 -22.06
C PRO A 120 9.05 0.81 -22.04
N GLU A 121 8.34 1.92 -22.10
CA GLU A 121 6.87 1.95 -22.22
C GLU A 121 6.38 1.06 -23.37
N GLY A 122 5.31 0.31 -23.10
CA GLY A 122 4.76 -0.68 -24.05
C GLY A 122 5.50 -2.01 -24.11
N ALA A 123 6.59 -2.18 -23.34
CA ALA A 123 7.22 -3.48 -23.15
C ALA A 123 6.66 -4.21 -21.94
N ALA A 124 6.66 -5.55 -21.99
CA ALA A 124 6.24 -6.39 -20.86
C ALA A 124 7.05 -7.69 -20.82
N LEU A 125 7.58 -8.01 -19.62
CA LEU A 125 8.16 -9.31 -19.29
C LEU A 125 7.09 -10.17 -18.63
N SER A 126 6.75 -11.30 -19.23
CA SER A 126 5.80 -12.29 -18.72
C SER A 126 6.59 -13.50 -18.23
N ILE A 127 6.35 -13.92 -16.99
CA ILE A 127 6.96 -15.11 -16.39
C ILE A 127 5.85 -16.04 -15.95
N ALA A 128 5.91 -17.29 -16.39
CA ALA A 128 4.92 -18.31 -16.12
C ALA A 128 5.56 -19.65 -15.75
N ASN A 129 4.85 -20.47 -14.98
CA ASN A 129 5.15 -21.87 -14.82
C ASN A 129 5.04 -22.58 -16.19
N ASP A 130 6.01 -23.44 -16.52
CA ASP A 130 6.02 -24.20 -17.77
C ASP A 130 5.06 -25.41 -17.77
N GLU A 131 4.63 -25.85 -16.59
CA GLU A 131 3.88 -27.10 -16.40
C GLU A 131 2.37 -26.91 -16.24
N ASP A 132 1.91 -25.71 -15.94
CA ASP A 132 0.49 -25.40 -15.76
C ASP A 132 0.05 -24.19 -16.61
N ASN A 133 -1.26 -23.99 -16.69
CA ASN A 133 -1.89 -22.85 -17.35
C ASN A 133 -2.14 -21.68 -16.39
N SER A 134 -1.37 -21.56 -15.32
CA SER A 134 -1.48 -20.43 -14.40
C SER A 134 -1.29 -19.11 -15.13
N ARG A 135 -1.96 -18.07 -14.65
CA ARG A 135 -1.78 -16.73 -15.22
C ARG A 135 -0.32 -16.30 -15.04
N PRO A 136 0.33 -15.82 -16.11
CA PRO A 136 1.67 -15.30 -16.02
C PRO A 136 1.71 -14.05 -15.13
N ILE A 137 2.80 -13.89 -14.39
CA ILE A 137 3.11 -12.62 -13.74
C ILE A 137 3.74 -11.71 -14.79
N LEU A 138 3.27 -10.45 -14.83
CA LEU A 138 3.71 -9.44 -15.79
C LEU A 138 4.49 -8.35 -15.06
N PHE A 139 5.64 -8.01 -15.63
CA PHE A 139 6.44 -6.85 -15.26
C PHE A 139 6.54 -5.89 -16.44
N THR A 140 6.42 -4.60 -16.19
CA THR A 140 6.32 -3.55 -17.22
C THR A 140 7.28 -2.38 -16.90
N ALA A 141 7.15 -1.27 -17.57
CA ALA A 141 7.88 -0.05 -17.22
C ALA A 141 7.52 0.51 -15.82
N ARG A 142 6.39 0.10 -15.25
CA ARG A 142 6.00 0.50 -13.87
C ARG A 142 6.85 -0.15 -12.79
N ASP A 143 7.47 -1.30 -13.13
CA ASP A 143 8.36 -2.04 -12.24
C ASP A 143 9.85 -1.61 -12.42
N ASN A 144 10.09 -0.44 -13.01
CA ASN A 144 11.43 0.14 -13.16
C ASN A 144 11.75 1.02 -11.93
N ASP A 145 12.41 0.46 -10.95
CA ASP A 145 12.83 1.17 -9.76
C ASP A 145 14.17 1.89 -9.92
N ALA A 146 14.42 2.86 -9.05
CA ALA A 146 15.66 3.66 -9.09
C ALA A 146 16.94 2.83 -8.92
N HIS A 147 16.86 1.69 -8.22
CA HIS A 147 17.98 0.76 -8.04
C HIS A 147 18.25 -0.10 -9.27
N GLY A 148 17.35 -0.10 -10.28
CA GLY A 148 17.54 -0.81 -11.56
C GLY A 148 17.56 -2.33 -11.48
N GLN A 149 17.04 -2.93 -10.42
CA GLN A 149 16.95 -4.38 -10.23
C GLN A 149 15.50 -4.85 -10.23
N LEU A 150 15.28 -6.15 -10.50
CA LEU A 150 13.99 -6.79 -10.26
C LEU A 150 14.23 -8.13 -9.55
N TRP A 151 13.51 -8.34 -8.46
CA TRP A 151 13.43 -9.60 -7.72
C TRP A 151 12.02 -10.13 -7.84
N THR A 152 11.86 -11.34 -8.42
CA THR A 152 10.53 -11.87 -8.68
C THR A 152 9.96 -12.58 -7.45
N PRO A 153 8.63 -12.70 -7.33
CA PRO A 153 8.03 -13.56 -6.33
C PRO A 153 8.37 -15.03 -6.57
N LEU A 154 7.97 -15.86 -5.61
CA LEU A 154 8.14 -17.32 -5.65
C LEU A 154 7.19 -17.96 -6.67
N PHE A 155 7.75 -18.80 -7.53
CA PHE A 155 7.00 -19.70 -8.39
C PHE A 155 7.15 -21.13 -7.83
N LYS A 156 6.05 -21.78 -7.43
CA LYS A 156 6.04 -23.15 -6.89
C LYS A 156 6.26 -24.18 -8.03
N THR A 157 7.44 -24.15 -8.65
CA THR A 157 7.83 -25.02 -9.77
C THR A 157 9.35 -25.14 -9.89
N ASP A 158 9.85 -26.12 -10.65
CA ASP A 158 11.25 -26.22 -11.07
C ASP A 158 11.53 -25.69 -12.50
N ARG A 159 10.48 -25.15 -13.18
CA ARG A 159 10.55 -24.69 -14.59
C ARG A 159 9.76 -23.41 -14.84
N LEU A 160 10.38 -22.47 -15.54
CA LEU A 160 9.74 -21.22 -15.93
C LEU A 160 9.90 -20.93 -17.43
N LYS A 161 8.87 -20.32 -18.00
CA LYS A 161 8.86 -19.68 -19.31
C LYS A 161 8.92 -18.16 -19.15
N LEU A 162 9.90 -17.53 -19.78
CA LEU A 162 10.03 -16.09 -19.87
C LEU A 162 9.67 -15.65 -21.28
N LYS A 163 8.80 -14.64 -21.36
CA LYS A 163 8.40 -14.01 -22.62
C LYS A 163 8.49 -12.50 -22.46
N LEU A 164 9.39 -11.86 -23.21
CA LEU A 164 9.47 -10.41 -23.27
C LEU A 164 8.86 -9.94 -24.59
N THR A 165 7.88 -9.03 -24.52
CA THR A 165 7.30 -8.33 -25.68
C THR A 165 7.73 -6.88 -25.66
N VAL A 166 8.20 -6.35 -26.79
CA VAL A 166 8.73 -4.98 -26.88
C VAL A 166 8.32 -4.39 -28.23
N PRO A 167 7.90 -3.13 -28.32
CA PRO A 167 7.82 -2.42 -29.58
C PRO A 167 9.17 -2.49 -30.31
N THR A 168 9.20 -2.92 -31.57
CA THR A 168 10.45 -3.28 -32.29
C THR A 168 11.48 -2.16 -32.25
N HIS A 169 11.06 -0.90 -32.36
CA HIS A 169 11.93 0.27 -32.32
C HIS A 169 12.54 0.58 -30.95
N LEU A 170 12.02 -0.06 -29.86
CA LEU A 170 12.48 0.14 -28.48
C LEU A 170 13.36 -1.01 -27.94
N ILE A 171 13.67 -2.03 -28.77
CA ILE A 171 14.51 -3.17 -28.33
C ILE A 171 15.85 -2.69 -27.75
N ALA A 172 16.48 -1.70 -28.38
CA ALA A 172 17.77 -1.17 -27.94
C ALA A 172 17.72 -0.42 -26.60
N LYS A 173 16.51 -0.02 -26.14
CA LYS A 173 16.29 0.64 -24.85
C LYS A 173 15.95 -0.36 -23.75
N THR A 174 15.75 -1.63 -24.08
CA THR A 174 15.40 -2.67 -23.11
C THR A 174 16.65 -3.19 -22.43
N VAL A 175 16.67 -3.12 -21.10
CA VAL A 175 17.74 -3.67 -20.27
C VAL A 175 17.15 -4.83 -19.45
N LEU A 176 17.72 -6.01 -19.61
CA LEU A 176 17.30 -7.22 -18.90
C LEU A 176 18.51 -8.14 -18.73
N HIS A 177 18.96 -8.32 -17.48
CA HIS A 177 20.06 -9.21 -17.14
C HIS A 177 19.71 -10.09 -15.96
N LEU A 178 19.28 -11.33 -16.22
CA LEU A 178 19.06 -12.35 -15.20
C LEU A 178 20.42 -12.89 -14.72
N THR A 179 20.70 -12.73 -13.42
CA THR A 179 21.99 -13.10 -12.82
C THR A 179 21.89 -14.22 -11.79
N LYS A 180 20.71 -14.46 -11.20
CA LYS A 180 20.53 -15.56 -10.26
C LYS A 180 19.21 -16.29 -10.50
N ILE A 181 19.25 -17.60 -10.32
CA ILE A 181 18.10 -18.48 -10.16
C ILE A 181 18.17 -18.98 -8.72
N ASN A 182 17.24 -18.56 -7.87
CA ASN A 182 17.18 -18.98 -6.48
C ASN A 182 16.39 -20.27 -6.41
N HIS A 183 17.06 -21.34 -6.00
CA HIS A 183 16.55 -22.71 -5.96
C HIS A 183 16.03 -23.02 -4.56
N GLY A 184 14.70 -23.09 -4.40
CA GLY A 184 14.05 -23.51 -3.18
C GLY A 184 14.31 -24.98 -2.88
N PHE A 185 14.88 -25.29 -1.73
CA PHE A 185 15.13 -26.64 -1.26
C PHE A 185 14.21 -27.03 -0.08
N ARG A 186 13.47 -26.08 0.48
CA ARG A 186 12.35 -26.26 1.40
C ARG A 186 11.05 -25.84 0.73
N ASP A 187 9.95 -26.50 1.07
CA ASP A 187 8.62 -26.03 0.67
C ASP A 187 8.27 -24.80 1.48
N ALA A 188 7.69 -23.79 0.85
CA ALA A 188 7.03 -22.70 1.54
C ALA A 188 5.89 -23.31 2.36
N GLY A 189 5.98 -23.27 3.69
CA GLY A 189 4.98 -23.84 4.58
C GLY A 189 5.26 -25.25 5.14
N SER A 190 6.34 -25.89 4.75
CA SER A 190 6.78 -27.09 5.47
C SER A 190 7.63 -26.68 6.66
N GLY A 191 7.03 -26.55 7.83
CA GLY A 191 7.77 -26.57 9.08
C GLY A 191 8.63 -27.84 9.12
N PHE A 192 9.93 -27.72 9.31
CA PHE A 192 10.84 -28.82 9.09
C PHE A 192 11.52 -29.26 10.38
N LYS A 193 11.07 -30.37 10.95
CA LYS A 193 11.95 -31.24 11.75
C LYS A 193 12.34 -32.46 10.90
N ILE A 194 13.65 -32.76 10.85
CA ILE A 194 14.20 -33.97 10.23
C ILE A 194 13.66 -35.27 10.92
N SER A 195 13.04 -35.13 12.09
CA SER A 195 12.40 -36.20 12.83
C SER A 195 10.88 -36.16 12.66
N SER A 196 10.30 -37.29 12.47
CA SER A 196 8.94 -37.73 12.18
C SER A 196 7.74 -37.07 12.91
N ASN A 197 7.85 -35.93 13.55
CA ASN A 197 6.76 -35.21 14.16
C ASN A 197 6.47 -33.92 13.38
N THR A 198 5.25 -33.81 12.93
CA THR A 198 4.67 -32.72 12.15
C THR A 198 4.82 -31.40 12.90
N SER A 199 5.92 -30.67 12.67
CA SER A 199 6.02 -29.27 13.10
C SER A 199 4.99 -28.45 12.31
N GLY A 200 4.39 -27.46 12.94
CA GLY A 200 3.38 -26.62 12.32
C GLY A 200 1.93 -27.10 12.44
N SER A 201 1.65 -28.31 12.94
CA SER A 201 0.26 -28.79 13.11
C SER A 201 -0.48 -28.10 14.26
N CYS A 202 0.21 -27.47 15.21
CA CYS A 202 -0.38 -26.69 16.29
C CYS A 202 -0.70 -25.24 15.91
N GLN A 203 -0.32 -24.82 14.71
CA GLN A 203 -0.57 -23.48 14.19
C GLN A 203 -2.06 -23.26 13.91
N ILE A 204 -2.53 -22.03 14.03
CA ILE A 204 -3.91 -21.64 13.75
C ILE A 204 -3.95 -20.83 12.46
N ASP A 205 -4.76 -21.26 11.50
CA ASP A 205 -5.01 -20.49 10.27
C ASP A 205 -5.79 -19.22 10.58
N VAL A 206 -5.38 -18.08 10.06
CA VAL A 206 -6.07 -16.78 10.26
C VAL A 206 -7.49 -16.76 9.69
N ILE A 207 -7.84 -17.70 8.80
CA ILE A 207 -9.20 -17.83 8.24
C ILE A 207 -10.19 -18.42 9.24
N CYS A 208 -9.73 -19.10 10.31
CA CYS A 208 -10.58 -19.66 11.36
C CYS A 208 -11.43 -18.54 12.02
N SER A 209 -12.64 -18.88 12.45
CA SER A 209 -13.64 -17.93 12.93
C SER A 209 -14.50 -18.55 14.03
N ALA A 210 -15.39 -17.77 14.63
CA ALA A 210 -16.40 -18.26 15.58
C ALA A 210 -17.29 -19.38 14.99
N LYS A 211 -17.40 -19.48 13.66
CA LYS A 211 -18.18 -20.51 12.97
C LYS A 211 -17.55 -21.90 13.04
N ASP A 212 -16.26 -21.97 13.35
CA ASP A 212 -15.48 -23.22 13.42
C ASP A 212 -15.57 -23.88 14.80
N ASN A 213 -16.44 -23.36 15.71
CA ASN A 213 -16.67 -23.86 17.06
C ASN A 213 -15.39 -24.02 17.91
N SER A 214 -14.44 -23.09 17.73
CA SER A 214 -13.19 -23.03 18.50
C SER A 214 -13.23 -21.89 19.52
N ASP A 215 -12.52 -22.04 20.63
CA ASP A 215 -12.43 -21.00 21.67
C ASP A 215 -11.67 -19.74 21.15
N TYR A 216 -10.78 -19.91 20.17
CA TYR A 216 -10.01 -18.83 19.57
C TYR A 216 -10.72 -18.12 18.40
N GLY A 217 -11.71 -18.75 17.77
CA GLY A 217 -12.41 -18.20 16.60
C GLY A 217 -13.01 -16.81 16.83
N PRO A 218 -13.76 -16.57 17.92
CA PRO A 218 -14.30 -15.24 18.23
C PRO A 218 -13.23 -14.17 18.41
N ILE A 219 -12.05 -14.53 18.91
CA ILE A 219 -10.93 -13.60 19.07
C ILE A 219 -10.36 -13.25 17.69
N ILE A 220 -10.16 -14.23 16.81
CA ILE A 220 -9.67 -14.00 15.44
C ILE A 220 -10.60 -13.05 14.69
N ASP A 221 -11.93 -13.15 14.87
CA ASP A 221 -12.90 -12.29 14.21
C ASP A 221 -12.74 -10.81 14.57
N ILE A 222 -12.17 -10.49 15.74
CA ILE A 222 -11.87 -9.10 16.17
C ILE A 222 -10.65 -8.54 15.41
N TYR A 223 -9.70 -9.39 14.96
CA TYR A 223 -8.44 -8.98 14.34
C TYR A 223 -8.43 -9.11 12.81
N ARG A 224 -9.60 -9.15 12.16
CA ARG A 224 -9.72 -9.29 10.68
C ARG A 224 -8.98 -8.19 9.93
N ASP A 225 -9.03 -6.97 10.44
CA ASP A 225 -8.31 -5.84 9.85
C ASP A 225 -6.80 -6.02 9.98
N GLN A 226 -6.32 -6.37 11.18
CA GLN A 226 -4.89 -6.56 11.45
C GLN A 226 -4.29 -7.69 10.61
N ILE A 227 -5.05 -8.75 10.34
CA ILE A 227 -4.64 -9.83 9.45
C ILE A 227 -4.25 -9.30 8.06
N LYS A 228 -4.92 -8.25 7.55
CA LYS A 228 -4.64 -7.64 6.23
C LYS A 228 -3.38 -6.77 6.21
N SER A 229 -2.84 -6.40 7.36
CA SER A 229 -1.58 -5.64 7.44
C SER A 229 -0.33 -6.52 7.36
N VAL A 230 -0.44 -7.80 7.74
CA VAL A 230 0.73 -8.68 7.91
C VAL A 230 1.10 -9.35 6.59
N GLY A 231 2.39 -9.37 6.30
CA GLY A 231 2.97 -10.05 5.13
C GLY A 231 4.20 -10.88 5.50
N ALA A 232 4.38 -12.00 4.79
CA ALA A 232 5.69 -12.63 4.71
C ALA A 232 6.57 -11.85 3.75
N PHE A 233 7.87 -11.86 3.94
CA PHE A 233 8.77 -11.36 2.91
C PHE A 233 9.97 -12.26 2.69
N THR A 234 10.54 -12.18 1.49
CA THR A 234 11.83 -12.80 1.18
C THR A 234 12.90 -11.75 1.02
N LEU A 235 14.11 -12.06 1.44
CA LEU A 235 15.29 -11.21 1.30
C LEU A 235 16.36 -11.97 0.51
N ASN A 236 17.04 -11.30 -0.42
CA ASN A 236 18.03 -11.90 -1.31
C ASN A 236 17.49 -13.11 -2.13
N GLY A 237 16.17 -13.33 -2.12
CA GLY A 237 15.49 -14.46 -2.73
C GLY A 237 15.74 -15.81 -2.04
N ILE A 238 16.32 -15.83 -0.84
CA ILE A 238 16.74 -17.07 -0.15
C ILE A 238 16.35 -17.15 1.32
N ASP A 239 16.21 -16.01 2.00
CA ASP A 239 15.84 -15.91 3.42
C ASP A 239 14.43 -15.34 3.55
N THR A 240 13.74 -15.61 4.68
CA THR A 240 12.39 -15.09 4.94
C THR A 240 12.19 -14.70 6.38
N CYS A 241 11.33 -13.68 6.56
CA CYS A 241 10.78 -13.19 7.81
C CYS A 241 9.32 -12.73 7.59
N SER A 242 8.71 -12.24 8.66
CA SER A 242 7.38 -11.63 8.70
C SER A 242 7.46 -10.13 9.02
N GLY A 243 6.39 -9.39 8.78
CA GLY A 243 6.27 -8.00 9.19
C GLY A 243 4.88 -7.46 8.89
N ALA A 244 4.67 -6.16 9.10
CA ALA A 244 3.37 -5.54 8.90
C ALA A 244 3.46 -4.15 8.27
N LEU A 245 2.49 -3.81 7.40
CA LEU A 245 2.20 -2.43 7.04
C LEU A 245 1.79 -1.65 8.28
N ILE A 246 2.37 -0.48 8.45
CA ILE A 246 2.14 0.36 9.62
C ILE A 246 1.77 1.78 9.22
N ASN A 247 0.73 2.32 9.87
CA ASN A 247 0.23 3.67 9.64
C ASN A 247 1.14 4.71 10.28
N ASN A 248 1.06 5.94 9.79
CA ASN A 248 1.70 7.12 10.38
C ASN A 248 0.67 8.20 10.69
N THR A 249 1.05 9.22 11.48
CA THR A 249 0.14 10.30 11.91
C THR A 249 -0.39 11.18 10.76
N ASN A 250 0.22 11.11 9.56
CA ASN A 250 -0.30 11.78 8.36
C ASN A 250 -1.46 11.04 7.71
N ASN A 251 -1.64 9.73 7.98
CA ASN A 251 -2.58 8.86 7.28
C ASN A 251 -2.41 8.92 5.75
N ASP A 252 -1.17 9.03 5.26
CA ASP A 252 -0.84 9.28 3.85
C ASP A 252 -0.61 8.01 3.03
N LEU A 253 -0.80 6.83 3.64
CA LEU A 253 -0.60 5.51 3.05
C LEU A 253 0.82 5.26 2.51
N ARG A 254 1.81 5.98 3.01
CA ARG A 254 3.19 5.61 2.73
C ARG A 254 3.41 4.16 3.16
N PRO A 255 3.94 3.31 2.26
CA PRO A 255 3.97 1.88 2.49
C PRO A 255 5.11 1.48 3.45
N PHE A 256 5.07 2.04 4.67
CA PHE A 256 5.97 1.64 5.73
C PHE A 256 5.67 0.22 6.17
N PHE A 257 6.71 -0.59 6.28
CA PHE A 257 6.64 -1.98 6.71
C PHE A 257 7.60 -2.21 7.86
N LEU A 258 7.04 -2.57 9.02
CA LEU A 258 7.79 -2.84 10.25
C LEU A 258 8.15 -4.31 10.32
N THR A 259 9.40 -4.61 10.67
CA THR A 259 9.93 -5.97 10.88
C THR A 259 11.08 -5.95 11.88
N ALA A 260 11.82 -7.07 12.02
CA ALA A 260 12.98 -7.18 12.92
C ALA A 260 14.30 -6.81 12.22
N GLU A 261 15.23 -6.23 12.99
CA GLU A 261 16.59 -5.90 12.53
C GLU A 261 17.39 -7.16 12.20
N HIS A 262 17.31 -8.21 13.03
CA HIS A 262 18.04 -9.46 12.81
C HIS A 262 17.62 -10.19 11.51
N CYS A 263 16.52 -9.81 10.84
CA CYS A 263 16.19 -10.29 9.48
C CYS A 263 17.24 -9.85 8.45
N GLY A 264 18.16 -8.93 8.80
CA GLY A 264 19.35 -8.60 8.04
C GLY A 264 19.10 -7.70 6.84
N ILE A 265 18.06 -6.86 6.88
CA ILE A 265 17.83 -5.84 5.87
C ILE A 265 18.88 -4.74 6.02
N SER A 266 19.45 -4.32 4.91
CA SER A 266 20.45 -3.27 4.87
C SER A 266 20.22 -2.36 3.65
N PRO A 267 20.83 -1.17 3.57
CA PRO A 267 20.73 -0.34 2.38
C PRO A 267 21.19 -1.03 1.08
N SER A 268 22.06 -2.04 1.19
CA SER A 268 22.59 -2.76 0.02
C SER A 268 21.71 -3.91 -0.47
N ASN A 269 20.78 -4.42 0.34
CA ASN A 269 19.94 -5.55 -0.02
C ASN A 269 18.44 -5.27 0.08
N ALA A 270 18.01 -4.13 0.61
CA ALA A 270 16.59 -3.76 0.73
C ALA A 270 15.84 -3.86 -0.62
N ALA A 271 16.49 -3.51 -1.74
CA ALA A 271 15.97 -3.70 -3.09
C ALA A 271 15.60 -5.16 -3.43
N SER A 272 16.14 -6.14 -2.69
CA SER A 272 15.85 -7.56 -2.89
C SER A 272 14.63 -8.07 -2.12
N MET A 273 13.99 -7.21 -1.36
CA MET A 273 12.81 -7.57 -0.56
C MET A 273 11.60 -7.82 -1.47
N VAL A 274 10.91 -8.92 -1.24
CA VAL A 274 9.62 -9.22 -1.88
C VAL A 274 8.62 -9.56 -0.80
N VAL A 275 7.60 -8.71 -0.63
CA VAL A 275 6.55 -8.89 0.39
C VAL A 275 5.34 -9.55 -0.23
N TYR A 276 4.77 -10.56 0.43
CA TYR A 276 3.59 -11.31 -0.01
C TYR A 276 2.38 -10.94 0.85
N TRP A 277 1.29 -10.56 0.17
CA TRP A 277 0.03 -10.20 0.80
C TRP A 277 -0.99 -11.33 0.68
N ASN A 278 -1.91 -11.41 1.63
CA ASN A 278 -2.99 -12.40 1.64
C ASN A 278 -2.54 -13.84 1.33
N HIS A 279 -1.30 -14.18 1.70
CA HIS A 279 -0.82 -15.56 1.64
C HIS A 279 -1.44 -16.34 2.81
N GLU A 280 -2.69 -16.71 2.63
CA GLU A 280 -3.59 -17.28 3.63
C GLU A 280 -4.21 -18.56 3.09
N ASN A 281 -4.44 -19.53 3.95
CA ASN A 281 -5.15 -20.76 3.57
C ASN A 281 -6.63 -20.45 3.30
N SER A 282 -7.26 -21.16 2.36
CA SER A 282 -8.67 -20.94 2.01
C SER A 282 -9.66 -21.56 3.00
N ILE A 283 -9.19 -22.47 3.85
CA ILE A 283 -10.00 -23.17 4.85
C ILE A 283 -9.32 -23.16 6.22
N CYS A 284 -10.12 -23.17 7.28
CA CYS A 284 -9.64 -23.39 8.64
C CYS A 284 -9.28 -24.88 8.81
N ARG A 285 -8.01 -25.19 9.03
CA ARG A 285 -7.53 -26.54 9.27
C ARG A 285 -7.54 -26.84 10.77
N GLU A 286 -7.96 -28.04 11.12
CA GLU A 286 -8.01 -28.49 12.52
C GLU A 286 -6.59 -28.49 13.14
N VAL A 287 -6.47 -27.84 14.28
CA VAL A 287 -5.22 -27.79 15.06
C VAL A 287 -4.84 -29.21 15.52
N GLY A 288 -3.58 -29.59 15.30
CA GLY A 288 -3.08 -30.93 15.59
C GLY A 288 -3.27 -31.94 14.46
N ALA A 289 -4.12 -31.65 13.47
CA ALA A 289 -4.29 -32.53 12.31
C ALA A 289 -3.05 -32.52 11.41
N SER A 290 -2.72 -33.66 10.80
CA SER A 290 -1.56 -33.78 9.90
C SER A 290 -1.67 -32.89 8.66
N SER A 291 -2.88 -32.51 8.24
CA SER A 291 -3.14 -31.57 7.15
C SER A 291 -2.69 -30.16 7.49
N ASN A 292 -2.80 -29.75 8.76
CA ASN A 292 -2.43 -28.42 9.22
C ASN A 292 -0.91 -28.17 9.20
N GLY A 293 -0.10 -29.23 9.38
CA GLY A 293 1.36 -29.16 9.25
C GLY A 293 1.89 -29.27 7.82
N ARG A 294 1.02 -29.24 6.78
CA ARG A 294 1.41 -29.34 5.37
C ARG A 294 1.25 -27.98 4.67
N LEU A 295 1.87 -27.90 3.48
CA LEU A 295 1.66 -26.79 2.57
C LEU A 295 0.15 -26.62 2.28
N GLY A 296 -0.35 -25.42 2.45
CA GLY A 296 -1.72 -25.04 2.10
C GLY A 296 -1.84 -24.53 0.66
N ASP A 297 -2.94 -23.87 0.38
CA ASP A 297 -3.32 -23.37 -0.94
C ASP A 297 -3.17 -21.86 -1.10
N GLY A 298 -2.58 -21.18 -0.10
CA GLY A 298 -2.39 -19.73 -0.08
C GLY A 298 -1.65 -19.22 -1.32
N PRO A 299 -2.20 -18.17 -2.00
CA PRO A 299 -1.58 -17.59 -3.19
C PRO A 299 -0.31 -16.80 -2.86
N THR A 300 0.65 -16.78 -3.80
CA THR A 300 1.86 -15.93 -3.75
C THR A 300 1.88 -14.91 -4.88
N THR A 301 0.70 -14.60 -5.45
CA THR A 301 0.55 -13.72 -6.62
C THR A 301 0.24 -12.28 -6.26
N GLN A 302 -0.03 -11.99 -5.00
CA GLN A 302 -0.21 -10.63 -4.46
C GLN A 302 1.07 -10.24 -3.73
N PHE A 303 1.84 -9.31 -4.29
CA PHE A 303 3.17 -8.98 -3.77
C PHE A 303 3.59 -7.56 -4.14
N ASN A 304 4.55 -7.03 -3.39
CA ASN A 304 5.38 -5.87 -3.76
C ASN A 304 6.84 -6.32 -3.86
N THR A 305 7.62 -5.66 -4.72
CA THR A 305 9.07 -5.90 -4.86
C THR A 305 9.82 -4.60 -4.56
N GLY A 306 11.00 -4.74 -3.95
CA GLY A 306 11.86 -3.61 -3.63
C GLY A 306 11.42 -2.82 -2.38
N ALA A 307 12.40 -2.29 -1.67
CA ALA A 307 12.19 -1.44 -0.52
C ALA A 307 13.42 -0.58 -0.24
N ILE A 308 13.23 0.45 0.58
CA ILE A 308 14.29 1.30 1.12
C ILE A 308 14.30 1.17 2.63
N LEU A 309 15.45 0.83 3.23
CA LEU A 309 15.61 0.86 4.68
C LEU A 309 15.55 2.30 5.20
N ARG A 310 14.63 2.56 6.13
CA ARG A 310 14.41 3.89 6.72
C ARG A 310 15.05 4.03 8.09
N ALA A 311 14.87 3.04 8.95
CA ALA A 311 15.45 3.02 10.29
C ALA A 311 15.62 1.59 10.80
N GLU A 312 16.60 1.36 11.65
CA GLU A 312 16.85 0.10 12.35
C GLU A 312 17.47 0.36 13.71
N HIS A 313 17.26 -0.54 14.68
CA HIS A 313 17.85 -0.41 16.00
C HIS A 313 18.00 -1.78 16.68
N ALA A 314 19.21 -2.32 16.68
CA ALA A 314 19.52 -3.64 17.22
C ALA A 314 19.11 -3.86 18.70
N PRO A 315 19.25 -2.88 19.64
CA PRO A 315 18.83 -3.10 21.03
C PRO A 315 17.35 -3.39 21.23
N THR A 316 16.49 -2.94 20.35
CA THR A 316 15.04 -3.24 20.32
C THR A 316 14.64 -4.08 19.13
N ASP A 317 15.62 -4.49 18.34
CA ASP A 317 15.50 -5.39 17.20
C ASP A 317 14.44 -4.96 16.15
N PHE A 318 14.24 -3.66 15.93
CA PHE A 318 13.33 -3.24 14.86
C PHE A 318 14.07 -2.83 13.58
N ALA A 319 13.45 -3.10 12.45
CA ALA A 319 13.74 -2.48 11.16
C ALA A 319 12.45 -1.92 10.55
N LEU A 320 12.51 -0.69 10.06
CA LEU A 320 11.45 -0.04 9.31
C LEU A 320 11.92 0.19 7.88
N VAL A 321 11.20 -0.40 6.93
CA VAL A 321 11.41 -0.14 5.51
C VAL A 321 10.22 0.62 4.92
N GLU A 322 10.43 1.24 3.77
CA GLU A 322 9.39 1.77 2.92
C GLU A 322 9.45 1.03 1.59
N LEU A 323 8.36 0.39 1.20
CA LEU A 323 8.29 -0.32 -0.08
C LEU A 323 8.41 0.67 -1.23
N ASP A 324 9.02 0.26 -2.33
CA ASP A 324 9.27 1.13 -3.48
C ASP A 324 7.96 1.55 -4.16
N ASP A 325 6.95 0.68 -4.15
CA ASP A 325 5.64 0.90 -4.73
C ASP A 325 4.52 0.89 -3.68
N PRO A 326 3.44 1.66 -3.88
CA PRO A 326 2.22 1.54 -3.10
C PRO A 326 1.66 0.10 -3.17
N VAL A 327 1.10 -0.39 -2.06
CA VAL A 327 0.40 -1.68 -2.08
C VAL A 327 -0.91 -1.54 -2.85
N SER A 328 -1.14 -2.45 -3.80
CA SER A 328 -2.36 -2.42 -4.63
C SER A 328 -3.63 -2.48 -3.77
N THR A 329 -4.59 -1.62 -4.09
CA THR A 329 -5.91 -1.60 -3.43
C THR A 329 -6.69 -2.90 -3.66
N ASP A 330 -6.41 -3.64 -4.74
CA ASP A 330 -7.00 -4.96 -5.01
C ASP A 330 -6.61 -6.01 -3.95
N TYR A 331 -5.57 -5.74 -3.15
CA TYR A 331 -5.14 -6.62 -2.05
C TYR A 331 -5.84 -6.26 -0.73
N SER A 332 -6.63 -5.20 -0.71
CA SER A 332 -7.31 -4.64 0.47
C SER A 332 -6.34 -4.44 1.65
N PRO A 333 -5.21 -3.73 1.44
CA PRO A 333 -4.21 -3.58 2.48
C PRO A 333 -4.72 -2.72 3.63
N PHE A 334 -4.46 -3.18 4.84
CA PHE A 334 -4.68 -2.44 6.07
C PHE A 334 -3.35 -1.95 6.62
N PHE A 335 -3.25 -0.67 6.89
CA PHE A 335 -2.10 -0.04 7.55
C PHE A 335 -2.36 -0.05 9.05
N ALA A 336 -1.72 -0.95 9.78
CA ALA A 336 -1.99 -1.15 11.21
C ALA A 336 -1.66 0.10 12.03
N GLY A 337 -2.51 0.39 12.99
CA GLY A 337 -2.21 1.38 14.02
C GLY A 337 -1.14 0.89 14.98
N TRP A 338 -0.65 1.78 15.82
CA TRP A 338 0.38 1.49 16.82
C TRP A 338 0.07 2.15 18.16
N ASN A 339 0.67 1.59 19.22
CA ASN A 339 0.58 2.09 20.57
C ASN A 339 1.97 2.11 21.21
N ARG A 340 2.48 3.32 21.54
CA ARG A 340 3.77 3.53 22.19
C ARG A 340 3.67 3.76 23.70
N SER A 341 2.53 3.42 24.31
CA SER A 341 2.39 3.46 25.75
C SER A 341 3.44 2.59 26.46
N PRO A 342 3.98 3.01 27.61
CA PRO A 342 4.86 2.15 28.40
C PRO A 342 4.12 1.01 29.10
N ILE A 343 2.79 1.00 29.08
CA ILE A 343 1.93 0.05 29.82
C ILE A 343 1.95 -1.32 29.11
N ASN A 344 2.03 -2.38 29.92
CA ASN A 344 1.97 -3.75 29.41
C ASN A 344 0.58 -4.09 28.89
N PRO A 345 0.47 -4.63 27.66
CA PRO A 345 -0.77 -5.20 27.17
C PRO A 345 -1.29 -6.33 28.08
N GLN A 346 -2.60 -6.40 28.27
CA GLN A 346 -3.25 -7.42 29.11
C GLN A 346 -3.68 -8.67 28.31
N LEU A 347 -3.80 -8.53 27.02
CA LEU A 347 -4.05 -9.55 26.01
C LEU A 347 -3.24 -9.18 24.79
N THR A 348 -2.65 -10.15 24.13
CA THR A 348 -1.89 -9.93 22.91
C THR A 348 -2.15 -10.98 21.85
N VAL A 349 -2.00 -10.53 20.58
CA VAL A 349 -2.15 -11.37 19.39
C VAL A 349 -0.96 -11.19 18.47
N GLY A 350 -0.26 -12.28 18.18
CA GLY A 350 0.78 -12.35 17.16
C GLY A 350 0.20 -12.87 15.84
N ILE A 351 0.46 -12.18 14.73
CA ILE A 351 0.06 -12.63 13.39
C ILE A 351 1.32 -12.73 12.54
N HIS A 352 1.59 -13.92 11.97
CA HIS A 352 2.92 -14.24 11.45
C HIS A 352 2.90 -15.28 10.32
N HIS A 353 4.06 -15.51 9.68
CA HIS A 353 4.27 -16.49 8.62
C HIS A 353 5.45 -17.42 8.99
N PRO A 354 5.20 -18.51 9.73
CA PRO A 354 6.27 -19.45 10.07
C PRO A 354 6.78 -20.16 8.80
N GLY A 355 8.08 -20.11 8.56
CA GLY A 355 8.71 -20.79 7.42
C GLY A 355 8.20 -20.34 6.03
N ILE A 356 7.77 -19.09 5.87
CA ILE A 356 7.08 -18.59 4.66
C ILE A 356 5.81 -19.39 4.33
N SER A 357 5.17 -19.98 5.34
CA SER A 357 3.87 -20.63 5.18
C SER A 357 2.73 -19.63 5.12
N GLU A 358 1.53 -20.14 4.88
CA GLU A 358 0.29 -19.36 5.01
C GLU A 358 0.24 -18.69 6.39
N LYS A 359 -0.40 -17.53 6.43
CA LYS A 359 -0.51 -16.68 7.61
C LYS A 359 -1.15 -17.42 8.78
N ARG A 360 -0.56 -17.29 9.96
CA ARG A 360 -0.97 -17.89 11.23
C ARG A 360 -1.20 -16.84 12.28
N ILE A 361 -1.89 -17.25 13.34
CA ILE A 361 -2.21 -16.42 14.47
C ILE A 361 -1.93 -17.14 15.78
N SER A 362 -1.37 -16.43 16.75
CA SER A 362 -1.12 -16.89 18.12
C SER A 362 -1.73 -15.91 19.11
N ILE A 363 -2.31 -16.39 20.19
CA ILE A 363 -3.10 -15.59 21.15
C ILE A 363 -2.59 -15.88 22.56
N ASP A 364 -2.28 -14.82 23.31
CA ASP A 364 -2.00 -14.84 24.75
C ASP A 364 -3.06 -14.00 25.48
N LEU A 365 -3.80 -14.63 26.36
CA LEU A 365 -4.86 -14.01 27.17
C LEU A 365 -4.33 -13.40 28.48
N ASN A 366 -3.02 -13.50 28.71
CA ASN A 366 -2.37 -13.06 29.93
C ASN A 366 -1.59 -11.76 29.70
N PRO A 367 -1.34 -10.98 30.75
CA PRO A 367 -0.49 -9.79 30.67
C PRO A 367 0.95 -10.14 30.26
N THR A 368 1.50 -9.42 29.31
CA THR A 368 2.92 -9.50 29.00
C THR A 368 3.79 -9.05 30.18
N THR A 369 5.05 -9.46 30.19
CA THR A 369 6.04 -8.94 31.13
C THR A 369 7.13 -8.17 30.39
N ILE A 370 7.69 -7.11 31.00
CA ILE A 370 8.82 -6.36 30.43
C ILE A 370 10.11 -6.95 30.96
N THR A 371 11.07 -7.25 30.07
CA THR A 371 12.32 -7.93 30.43
C THR A 371 13.37 -7.69 29.34
N ASP A 372 14.63 -8.06 29.63
CA ASP A 372 15.66 -8.19 28.60
C ASP A 372 15.47 -9.46 27.76
N TYR A 373 16.09 -9.49 26.57
CA TYR A 373 16.00 -10.64 25.67
C TYR A 373 16.53 -11.92 26.35
N LEU A 374 15.75 -12.98 26.29
CA LEU A 374 15.99 -14.28 26.95
C LEU A 374 16.09 -14.23 28.49
N ALA A 375 15.69 -13.13 29.11
CA ALA A 375 15.63 -13.03 30.57
C ALA A 375 14.21 -13.37 31.09
N ALA A 376 14.16 -13.84 32.35
CA ALA A 376 12.90 -14.12 33.04
C ALA A 376 12.52 -13.05 34.09
N SER A 377 13.50 -12.25 34.53
CA SER A 377 13.26 -11.21 35.55
C SER A 377 12.64 -9.97 34.92
N GLN A 378 11.57 -9.47 35.57
CA GLN A 378 10.94 -8.23 35.14
C GLN A 378 11.85 -7.02 35.40
N ASP A 379 11.96 -6.16 34.36
CA ASP A 379 12.61 -4.86 34.42
C ASP A 379 11.83 -3.87 33.54
N ASN A 380 11.17 -2.89 34.13
CA ASN A 380 10.30 -1.94 33.41
C ASN A 380 11.07 -1.06 32.42
N GLU A 381 12.40 -0.93 32.54
CA GLU A 381 13.25 -0.20 31.62
C GLU A 381 13.81 -1.05 30.49
N ALA A 382 13.59 -2.37 30.53
CA ALA A 382 14.07 -3.28 29.50
C ALA A 382 13.40 -3.09 28.14
N ASN A 383 14.00 -3.68 27.11
CA ASN A 383 13.67 -3.43 25.71
C ASN A 383 12.61 -4.36 25.11
N TYR A 384 12.19 -5.40 25.86
CA TYR A 384 11.34 -6.45 25.29
C TYR A 384 10.05 -6.65 26.09
N LEU A 385 8.97 -7.00 25.37
CA LEU A 385 7.78 -7.65 25.91
C LEU A 385 8.00 -9.16 25.83
N ARG A 386 7.74 -9.86 26.91
CA ARG A 386 7.82 -11.31 27.00
C ARG A 386 6.43 -11.90 27.08
N ILE A 387 6.10 -12.78 26.15
CA ILE A 387 5.01 -13.73 26.21
C ILE A 387 5.54 -14.94 26.96
N SER A 388 4.92 -15.29 28.08
CA SER A 388 5.41 -16.41 28.90
C SER A 388 5.06 -17.75 28.27
N GLU A 389 3.84 -17.85 27.73
CA GLU A 389 3.30 -19.03 27.06
C GLU A 389 2.11 -18.57 26.21
N TRP A 390 1.94 -19.14 25.01
CA TRP A 390 0.77 -18.89 24.18
C TRP A 390 -0.40 -19.77 24.63
N ASP A 391 -1.57 -19.18 24.85
CA ASP A 391 -2.80 -19.94 25.12
C ASP A 391 -3.28 -20.69 23.88
N PHE A 392 -3.12 -20.07 22.69
CA PHE A 392 -3.49 -20.68 21.42
C PHE A 392 -2.45 -20.37 20.34
N GLY A 393 -2.08 -21.37 19.56
CA GLY A 393 -1.06 -21.26 18.52
C GLY A 393 0.34 -21.21 19.10
N THR A 394 1.31 -20.81 18.29
CA THR A 394 2.73 -20.64 18.66
C THR A 394 3.46 -19.91 17.55
N THR A 395 4.67 -19.40 17.79
CA THR A 395 5.57 -18.95 16.72
C THR A 395 6.57 -20.04 16.34
N GLU A 396 7.20 -19.92 15.19
CA GLU A 396 8.27 -20.79 14.71
C GLU A 396 9.25 -19.98 13.83
N PRO A 397 10.44 -20.50 13.48
CA PRO A 397 11.38 -19.80 12.60
C PRO A 397 10.72 -19.28 11.31
N GLY A 398 10.98 -18.01 10.94
CA GLY A 398 10.29 -17.30 9.87
C GLY A 398 9.20 -16.34 10.38
N SER A 399 8.71 -16.52 11.61
CA SER A 399 7.81 -15.57 12.26
C SER A 399 8.51 -14.28 12.71
N SER A 400 9.83 -14.24 12.72
CA SER A 400 10.67 -13.09 13.06
C SER A 400 10.17 -11.80 12.40
N GLY A 401 10.09 -10.72 13.18
CA GLY A 401 9.59 -9.42 12.73
C GLY A 401 8.08 -9.29 12.68
N SER A 402 7.31 -10.35 12.94
CA SER A 402 5.85 -10.28 12.99
C SER A 402 5.37 -9.34 14.09
N PRO A 403 4.27 -8.59 13.87
CA PRO A 403 3.73 -7.67 14.86
C PRO A 403 3.09 -8.40 16.04
N LEU A 404 3.20 -7.79 17.21
CA LEU A 404 2.38 -8.09 18.37
C LEU A 404 1.33 -6.98 18.51
N PHE A 405 0.06 -7.36 18.53
CA PHE A 405 -1.07 -6.46 18.70
C PHE A 405 -1.61 -6.48 20.14
N ASP A 406 -2.03 -5.32 20.64
CA ASP A 406 -2.79 -5.20 21.89
C ASP A 406 -4.28 -5.52 21.70
N ASP A 407 -5.08 -5.43 22.76
CA ASP A 407 -6.54 -5.66 22.77
C ASP A 407 -7.34 -4.62 21.94
N LYS A 408 -6.69 -3.60 21.40
CA LYS A 408 -7.27 -2.59 20.49
C LYS A 408 -6.80 -2.80 19.05
N GLY A 409 -6.04 -3.86 18.76
CA GLY A 409 -5.50 -4.14 17.44
C GLY A 409 -4.39 -3.18 16.99
N ARG A 410 -3.63 -2.61 17.94
CA ARG A 410 -2.51 -1.70 17.69
C ARG A 410 -1.19 -2.43 17.93
N ILE A 411 -0.21 -2.16 17.07
CA ILE A 411 1.14 -2.74 17.21
C ILE A 411 1.82 -2.19 18.46
N VAL A 412 2.30 -3.09 19.33
CA VAL A 412 3.05 -2.79 20.56
C VAL A 412 4.47 -3.33 20.54
N GLY A 413 4.81 -4.15 19.54
CA GLY A 413 6.13 -4.73 19.36
C GLY A 413 6.24 -5.57 18.10
N GLN A 414 7.45 -6.06 17.79
CA GLN A 414 7.73 -7.01 16.72
C GLN A 414 8.58 -8.17 17.26
N LEU A 415 8.35 -9.39 16.72
CA LEU A 415 8.98 -10.62 17.22
C LEU A 415 10.48 -10.64 16.94
N THR A 416 11.27 -10.78 18.01
CA THR A 416 12.69 -11.11 17.94
C THR A 416 12.90 -12.63 17.89
N GLY A 417 12.17 -13.38 18.72
CA GLY A 417 12.25 -14.83 18.82
C GLY A 417 12.07 -15.31 20.26
N GLY A 418 12.27 -16.59 20.46
CA GLY A 418 12.09 -17.22 21.76
C GLY A 418 12.31 -18.72 21.70
N TYR A 419 11.56 -19.46 22.52
CA TYR A 419 11.63 -20.91 22.63
C TYR A 419 10.33 -21.60 22.22
N SER A 420 9.33 -20.83 21.77
CA SER A 420 8.05 -21.39 21.32
C SER A 420 8.24 -22.27 20.09
N GLU A 421 7.64 -23.45 20.09
CA GLU A 421 7.61 -24.34 18.93
C GLU A 421 6.46 -25.35 19.00
N CYS A 422 5.95 -25.79 17.85
CA CYS A 422 4.97 -26.87 17.77
C CYS A 422 5.53 -28.18 18.32
N GLY A 423 4.80 -28.78 19.27
CA GLY A 423 5.19 -30.05 19.91
C GLY A 423 6.31 -29.94 20.93
N GLY A 424 6.70 -28.72 21.27
CA GLY A 424 7.60 -28.34 22.35
C GLY A 424 6.93 -27.38 23.33
N ASP A 425 7.71 -26.48 23.90
CA ASP A 425 7.21 -25.42 24.78
C ASP A 425 6.42 -24.37 23.96
N GLN A 426 5.39 -23.77 24.57
CA GLN A 426 4.59 -22.70 23.95
C GLN A 426 5.15 -21.29 24.22
N GLY A 427 6.33 -21.18 24.78
CA GLY A 427 7.00 -19.93 25.14
C GLY A 427 8.27 -20.17 25.97
N PRO A 428 8.93 -19.11 26.41
CA PRO A 428 8.61 -17.70 26.15
C PRO A 428 9.04 -17.22 24.77
N ASP A 429 8.27 -16.24 24.26
CA ASP A 429 8.65 -15.42 23.11
C ASP A 429 8.91 -13.96 23.53
N TYR A 430 9.75 -13.28 22.78
CA TYR A 430 10.22 -11.92 23.08
C TYR A 430 9.99 -10.99 21.89
N TYR A 431 9.32 -9.88 22.15
CA TYR A 431 9.01 -8.86 21.17
C TYR A 431 9.72 -7.55 21.52
N GLY A 432 10.46 -6.96 20.58
CA GLY A 432 11.05 -5.63 20.75
C GLY A 432 9.93 -4.60 21.01
N ARG A 433 10.06 -3.82 22.10
CA ARG A 433 9.02 -2.88 22.54
C ARG A 433 8.91 -1.69 21.61
N PHE A 434 7.73 -1.46 21.05
CA PHE A 434 7.44 -0.30 20.22
C PHE A 434 7.71 1.02 20.98
N HIS A 435 7.37 1.06 22.27
CA HIS A 435 7.70 2.18 23.18
C HIS A 435 9.19 2.57 23.16
N LYS A 436 10.09 1.59 23.24
CA LYS A 436 11.54 1.84 23.22
C LYS A 436 12.04 2.14 21.81
N SER A 437 11.50 1.49 20.78
CA SER A 437 11.81 1.74 19.37
C SER A 437 11.41 3.14 18.91
N TRP A 438 10.44 3.77 19.57
CA TRP A 438 9.96 5.12 19.26
C TRP A 438 11.07 6.16 19.35
N ILE A 439 11.88 6.10 20.40
CA ILE A 439 13.05 6.95 20.63
C ILE A 439 14.31 6.30 20.05
N GLY A 440 14.42 4.98 20.13
CA GLY A 440 15.53 4.15 19.62
C GLY A 440 16.90 4.73 19.94
N GLY A 441 17.76 4.81 18.94
CA GLY A 441 19.09 5.43 19.04
C GLY A 441 19.11 6.95 18.88
N GLY A 442 17.94 7.62 18.80
CA GLY A 442 17.82 9.08 18.80
C GLY A 442 17.99 9.77 17.44
N THR A 443 18.29 9.04 16.37
CA THR A 443 18.44 9.60 15.00
C THR A 443 17.34 9.09 14.07
N SER A 444 17.12 9.75 12.93
CA SER A 444 16.12 9.33 11.95
C SER A 444 16.37 7.93 11.37
N SER A 445 17.60 7.45 11.38
CA SER A 445 17.96 6.11 10.94
C SER A 445 17.91 5.05 12.05
N THR A 446 17.59 5.45 13.30
CA THR A 446 17.61 4.54 14.46
C THR A 446 16.39 4.65 15.35
N ARG A 447 15.34 5.36 14.92
CA ARG A 447 14.07 5.51 15.68
C ARG A 447 12.86 5.57 14.78
N LEU A 448 11.71 5.14 15.30
CA LEU A 448 10.43 5.11 14.57
C LEU A 448 9.79 6.50 14.47
N SER A 449 9.91 7.35 15.50
CA SER A 449 9.17 8.61 15.60
C SER A 449 9.34 9.56 14.40
N ASN A 450 10.52 9.61 13.77
CA ASN A 450 10.74 10.45 12.59
C ASN A 450 9.88 10.07 11.37
N TRP A 451 9.48 8.80 11.27
CA TRP A 451 8.76 8.24 10.15
C TRP A 451 7.27 8.10 10.42
N LEU A 452 6.91 7.68 11.64
CA LEU A 452 5.55 7.38 12.02
C LEU A 452 4.81 8.56 12.67
N ASP A 453 5.55 9.59 13.10
CA ASP A 453 4.99 10.86 13.58
C ASP A 453 5.78 12.07 13.02
N PRO A 454 5.77 12.28 11.69
CA PRO A 454 6.59 13.32 11.05
C PRO A 454 6.21 14.75 11.45
N LYS A 455 5.01 14.95 12.01
CA LYS A 455 4.55 16.26 12.52
C LYS A 455 4.97 16.52 13.96
N GLY A 456 5.38 15.49 14.72
CA GLY A 456 5.73 15.60 16.13
C GLY A 456 4.53 15.93 17.02
N GLY A 457 3.36 15.32 16.73
CA GLY A 457 2.11 15.54 17.45
C GLY A 457 2.05 14.92 18.83
N GLU A 458 3.08 14.18 19.24
CA GLU A 458 3.17 13.47 20.52
C GLU A 458 2.03 12.46 20.77
N GLU A 459 1.38 11.97 19.71
CA GLU A 459 0.35 10.95 19.81
C GLU A 459 0.88 9.70 20.51
N GLU A 460 0.20 9.22 21.54
CA GLU A 460 0.57 8.00 22.25
C GLU A 460 0.18 6.76 21.45
N PHE A 461 -0.88 6.85 20.65
CA PHE A 461 -1.34 5.80 19.75
C PHE A 461 -2.09 6.39 18.55
N ILE A 462 -2.15 5.63 17.48
CA ILE A 462 -3.06 5.86 16.36
C ILE A 462 -3.76 4.56 15.97
N ASP A 463 -4.94 4.67 15.36
CA ASP A 463 -5.65 3.52 14.78
C ASP A 463 -5.13 3.20 13.38
N GLY A 464 -5.40 1.98 12.92
CA GLY A 464 -5.11 1.57 11.55
C GLY A 464 -6.14 2.10 10.56
N ILE A 465 -5.76 2.07 9.27
CA ILE A 465 -6.62 2.53 8.16
C ILE A 465 -6.51 1.57 6.96
N TYR A 466 -7.59 1.45 6.18
CA TYR A 466 -7.59 0.80 4.87
C TYR A 466 -7.15 1.76 3.75
N SER A 467 -6.54 1.22 2.69
CA SER A 467 -6.14 2.02 1.52
C SER A 467 -7.32 2.38 0.62
N ASN A 468 -8.39 1.63 0.65
CA ASN A 468 -9.55 1.74 -0.20
C ASN A 468 -10.72 2.53 0.42
N GLU A 469 -10.72 2.78 1.71
CA GLU A 469 -11.70 3.65 2.37
C GLU A 469 -11.35 5.12 2.12
N LEU A 470 -11.73 5.61 0.94
CA LEU A 470 -11.54 6.99 0.53
C LEU A 470 -12.85 7.77 0.68
N ILE A 471 -12.83 8.81 1.52
CA ILE A 471 -13.90 9.78 1.58
C ILE A 471 -13.69 10.82 0.49
N THR A 472 -14.69 11.00 -0.35
CA THR A 472 -14.73 12.03 -1.39
C THR A 472 -15.86 13.02 -1.12
N ILE A 473 -15.74 14.21 -1.68
CA ILE A 473 -16.76 15.24 -1.68
C ILE A 473 -16.96 15.71 -3.13
N GLU A 474 -18.22 15.90 -3.56
CA GLU A 474 -18.56 16.18 -4.94
C GLU A 474 -18.72 17.69 -5.15
N ASP A 475 -18.32 18.15 -6.34
CA ASP A 475 -18.62 19.52 -6.78
C ASP A 475 -20.13 19.73 -6.87
N THR A 476 -20.61 20.92 -6.52
CA THR A 476 -22.04 21.25 -6.58
C THR A 476 -22.24 22.70 -6.98
N SER A 477 -23.49 23.07 -7.26
CA SER A 477 -23.85 24.45 -7.53
C SER A 477 -25.18 24.80 -6.86
N VAL A 478 -25.39 26.05 -6.57
CA VAL A 478 -26.60 26.60 -5.94
C VAL A 478 -26.93 27.93 -6.55
N ILE A 479 -28.23 28.20 -6.71
CA ILE A 479 -28.72 29.54 -7.04
C ILE A 479 -28.74 30.37 -5.75
N GLU A 480 -28.20 31.57 -5.81
CA GLU A 480 -28.05 32.44 -4.65
C GLU A 480 -29.42 32.81 -4.05
N GLY A 481 -30.32 33.32 -4.88
CA GLY A 481 -31.62 33.84 -4.46
C GLY A 481 -31.54 35.31 -4.05
N ASN A 482 -32.71 35.97 -3.96
CA ASN A 482 -32.80 37.43 -3.84
C ASN A 482 -33.00 37.90 -2.40
N SER A 483 -33.09 37.03 -1.41
CA SER A 483 -33.21 37.43 0.02
C SER A 483 -33.20 36.19 0.95
N GLY A 484 -32.72 36.40 2.17
CA GLY A 484 -32.68 35.34 3.19
C GLY A 484 -31.48 34.42 3.03
N VAL A 485 -31.70 33.13 2.94
CA VAL A 485 -30.62 32.10 2.75
C VAL A 485 -31.07 30.99 1.82
N SER A 486 -30.14 30.55 0.99
CA SER A 486 -30.28 29.33 0.20
C SER A 486 -29.42 28.22 0.83
N VAL A 487 -29.93 26.99 0.87
CA VAL A 487 -29.19 25.85 1.45
C VAL A 487 -28.97 24.79 0.38
N VAL A 488 -27.71 24.41 0.20
CA VAL A 488 -27.32 23.31 -0.68
C VAL A 488 -26.83 22.12 0.16
N GLU A 489 -27.31 20.94 -0.17
CA GLU A 489 -26.87 19.67 0.42
C GLU A 489 -25.61 19.18 -0.31
N VAL A 490 -24.46 19.23 0.33
CA VAL A 490 -23.21 18.73 -0.24
C VAL A 490 -23.01 17.27 0.15
N GLU A 491 -22.75 16.41 -0.84
CA GLU A 491 -22.68 14.98 -0.65
C GLU A 491 -21.23 14.52 -0.45
N LEU A 492 -21.00 13.83 0.68
CA LEU A 492 -19.78 13.09 0.97
C LEU A 492 -20.03 11.61 0.70
N LYS A 493 -19.08 10.94 0.05
CA LYS A 493 -19.14 9.51 -0.26
C LYS A 493 -17.94 8.78 0.31
N ILE A 494 -18.16 7.54 0.77
CA ILE A 494 -17.10 6.57 1.04
C ILE A 494 -17.23 5.48 -0.01
N ASN A 495 -16.14 5.10 -0.62
CA ASN A 495 -16.12 4.11 -1.71
C ASN A 495 -16.39 2.67 -1.25
N GLU A 496 -16.26 2.38 0.05
CA GLU A 496 -16.53 1.05 0.63
C GLU A 496 -17.28 1.14 1.96
N VAL A 497 -17.92 0.04 2.35
CA VAL A 497 -18.68 -0.07 3.60
C VAL A 497 -17.72 -0.36 4.75
N SER A 498 -17.76 0.45 5.81
CA SER A 498 -17.00 0.22 7.04
C SER A 498 -17.87 -0.41 8.12
N ASP A 499 -17.32 -1.34 8.89
CA ASP A 499 -17.98 -1.96 10.04
C ASP A 499 -17.96 -1.08 11.31
N GLY A 500 -17.18 0.00 11.29
CA GLY A 500 -17.04 0.97 12.38
C GLY A 500 -17.39 2.40 11.95
N PRO A 501 -17.54 3.34 12.91
CA PRO A 501 -17.76 4.74 12.58
C PRO A 501 -16.50 5.36 11.97
N ILE A 502 -16.69 6.11 10.88
CA ILE A 502 -15.64 6.88 10.21
C ILE A 502 -15.91 8.37 10.45
N LEU A 503 -14.86 9.11 10.81
CA LEU A 503 -14.94 10.54 11.04
C LEU A 503 -14.08 11.29 10.03
N VAL A 504 -14.56 12.47 9.59
CA VAL A 504 -13.80 13.38 8.73
C VAL A 504 -14.17 14.83 9.09
N ARG A 505 -13.20 15.73 9.10
CA ARG A 505 -13.44 17.15 9.24
C ARG A 505 -13.68 17.77 7.88
N VAL A 506 -14.76 18.54 7.77
CA VAL A 506 -15.10 19.33 6.59
C VAL A 506 -14.92 20.81 6.94
N ARG A 507 -14.16 21.54 6.12
CA ARG A 507 -13.92 22.97 6.29
C ARG A 507 -14.12 23.72 4.98
N SER A 508 -14.86 24.83 5.04
CA SER A 508 -14.96 25.77 3.91
C SER A 508 -13.75 26.69 3.84
N GLU A 509 -13.35 27.06 2.62
CA GLU A 509 -12.35 28.07 2.33
C GLU A 509 -12.86 29.01 1.24
N ASP A 510 -12.61 30.33 1.41
CA ASP A 510 -12.97 31.36 0.46
C ASP A 510 -12.33 31.10 -0.91
N GLY A 511 -13.12 31.30 -1.95
CA GLY A 511 -12.68 31.40 -3.33
C GLY A 511 -12.89 32.84 -3.85
N THR A 512 -13.79 32.99 -4.82
CA THR A 512 -14.33 34.33 -5.18
C THR A 512 -15.51 34.70 -4.29
N ALA A 513 -16.27 33.72 -3.80
CA ALA A 513 -17.22 33.89 -2.72
C ALA A 513 -16.50 33.92 -1.38
N THR A 514 -16.81 34.90 -0.52
CA THR A 514 -16.09 35.15 0.74
C THR A 514 -17.02 35.33 1.93
N ILE A 515 -16.52 35.00 3.11
CA ILE A 515 -17.23 35.25 4.37
C ILE A 515 -17.31 36.76 4.63
N GLU A 516 -16.31 37.55 4.20
CA GLU A 516 -16.25 39.00 4.41
C GLU A 516 -17.34 39.71 3.61
N ASP A 517 -17.62 39.27 2.38
CA ASP A 517 -18.69 39.79 1.52
C ASP A 517 -20.09 39.28 1.89
N ASN A 518 -20.18 38.37 2.87
CA ASN A 518 -21.39 37.68 3.33
C ASN A 518 -22.02 36.74 2.29
N ASP A 519 -21.25 36.09 1.46
CA ASP A 519 -21.77 35.21 0.43
C ASP A 519 -22.20 33.84 1.01
N TYR A 520 -21.58 33.38 2.09
CA TYR A 520 -21.93 32.13 2.72
C TYR A 520 -21.59 32.08 4.23
N ILE A 521 -22.15 31.10 4.93
CA ILE A 521 -21.80 30.81 6.33
C ILE A 521 -20.70 29.74 6.36
N ALA A 522 -19.60 30.04 7.09
CA ALA A 522 -18.47 29.14 7.22
C ALA A 522 -18.87 27.77 7.78
N VAL A 523 -18.30 26.72 7.19
CA VAL A 523 -18.41 25.33 7.68
C VAL A 523 -17.08 24.93 8.30
N ASP A 524 -17.10 24.40 9.51
CA ASP A 524 -15.97 23.73 10.16
C ASP A 524 -16.54 22.70 11.16
N GLU A 525 -16.78 21.48 10.69
CA GLU A 525 -17.42 20.45 11.49
C GLU A 525 -16.81 19.06 11.28
N ILE A 526 -16.99 18.18 12.28
CA ILE A 526 -16.65 16.77 12.18
C ILE A 526 -17.89 15.98 11.77
N VAL A 527 -17.83 15.41 10.57
CA VAL A 527 -18.87 14.55 10.02
C VAL A 527 -18.57 13.10 10.40
N THR A 528 -19.58 12.39 10.90
CA THR A 528 -19.47 10.97 11.26
C THR A 528 -20.35 10.13 10.35
N PHE A 529 -19.74 9.15 9.66
CA PHE A 529 -20.45 8.06 9.01
C PHE A 529 -20.68 6.94 10.01
N SER A 530 -21.90 6.47 10.10
CA SER A 530 -22.23 5.28 10.92
C SER A 530 -21.76 3.99 10.24
N PRO A 531 -21.59 2.88 10.98
CA PRO A 531 -21.32 1.58 10.36
C PRO A 531 -22.31 1.27 9.24
N GLY A 532 -21.80 0.83 8.10
CA GLY A 532 -22.60 0.54 6.91
C GLY A 532 -23.05 1.76 6.08
N GLN A 533 -22.76 2.97 6.50
CA GLN A 533 -23.14 4.19 5.80
C GLN A 533 -22.05 4.59 4.80
N THR A 534 -22.42 4.74 3.51
CA THR A 534 -21.50 5.15 2.43
C THR A 534 -21.75 6.55 1.90
N ILE A 535 -22.87 7.17 2.28
CA ILE A 535 -23.24 8.53 1.85
C ILE A 535 -23.65 9.36 3.08
N LYS A 536 -23.14 10.57 3.13
CA LYS A 536 -23.52 11.58 4.12
C LYS A 536 -23.73 12.91 3.41
N LYS A 537 -24.75 13.67 3.81
CA LYS A 537 -25.02 15.01 3.31
C LYS A 537 -24.82 16.02 4.43
N ILE A 538 -24.21 17.14 4.09
CA ILE A 538 -24.03 18.28 4.98
C ILE A 538 -24.68 19.52 4.36
N PRO A 539 -25.39 20.33 5.13
CA PRO A 539 -25.97 21.58 4.64
C PRO A 539 -24.89 22.68 4.57
N LEU A 540 -24.79 23.34 3.43
CA LEU A 540 -24.04 24.57 3.27
C LEU A 540 -25.02 25.71 3.03
N THR A 541 -24.91 26.77 3.82
CA THR A 541 -25.79 27.92 3.78
C THR A 541 -25.16 29.04 2.98
N ILE A 542 -25.83 29.50 1.92
CA ILE A 542 -25.49 30.64 1.10
C ILE A 542 -26.39 31.80 1.54
N ILE A 543 -25.84 32.98 1.65
CA ILE A 543 -26.57 34.20 2.03
C ILE A 543 -27.01 34.85 0.73
N SER A 544 -28.32 35.07 0.59
CA SER A 544 -28.93 35.61 -0.61
C SER A 544 -29.09 37.13 -0.51
N ASP A 545 -28.79 37.86 -1.57
CA ASP A 545 -29.00 39.30 -1.63
C ASP A 545 -29.54 39.75 -3.01
N THR A 546 -29.39 40.97 -3.43
CA THR A 546 -29.87 41.55 -4.70
C THR A 546 -28.75 42.24 -5.48
N LYS A 547 -27.52 41.99 -5.11
CA LYS A 547 -26.33 42.54 -5.75
C LYS A 547 -26.02 41.78 -7.01
N VAL A 548 -25.93 42.46 -8.13
CA VAL A 548 -25.56 41.81 -9.39
C VAL A 548 -24.07 41.48 -9.40
N GLU A 549 -23.76 40.23 -9.31
CA GLU A 549 -22.39 39.73 -9.25
C GLU A 549 -22.09 38.74 -10.40
N GLY A 550 -20.84 38.33 -10.52
CA GLY A 550 -20.45 37.23 -11.41
C GLY A 550 -20.72 35.89 -10.76
N LYS A 551 -20.46 34.82 -11.50
CA LYS A 551 -20.43 33.49 -10.90
C LYS A 551 -19.30 33.41 -9.89
N GLU A 552 -19.62 33.02 -8.70
CA GLU A 552 -18.70 32.88 -7.59
C GLU A 552 -18.51 31.44 -7.14
N PHE A 553 -17.53 31.18 -6.32
CA PHE A 553 -17.29 29.85 -5.76
C PHE A 553 -16.56 29.94 -4.42
N LEU A 554 -16.81 28.95 -3.60
CA LEU A 554 -15.99 28.58 -2.45
C LEU A 554 -15.51 27.13 -2.62
N THR A 555 -14.61 26.68 -1.74
CA THR A 555 -14.15 25.29 -1.70
C THR A 555 -14.45 24.65 -0.36
N LEU A 556 -14.71 23.32 -0.39
CA LEU A 556 -14.82 22.48 0.79
C LEU A 556 -13.68 21.49 0.81
N ASN A 557 -12.92 21.48 1.90
CA ASN A 557 -11.75 20.64 2.12
C ASN A 557 -12.07 19.54 3.15
N LEU A 558 -11.56 18.33 2.89
CA LEU A 558 -11.61 17.21 3.81
C LEU A 558 -10.27 17.06 4.53
N SER A 559 -10.30 16.86 5.84
CA SER A 559 -9.10 16.64 6.66
C SER A 559 -9.40 15.78 7.89
N GLU A 560 -8.37 15.44 8.68
CA GLU A 560 -8.48 14.75 9.97
C GLU A 560 -9.37 13.49 9.90
N ALA A 561 -9.31 12.74 8.78
CA ALA A 561 -10.05 11.48 8.66
C ALA A 561 -9.52 10.45 9.67
N LYS A 562 -10.44 9.77 10.39
CA LYS A 562 -10.12 8.67 11.30
C LYS A 562 -10.72 7.38 10.78
N LYS A 563 -9.92 6.32 10.72
CA LYS A 563 -10.23 5.00 10.14
C LYS A 563 -10.51 5.01 8.64
N SER A 564 -10.07 6.05 7.94
CA SER A 564 -10.27 6.25 6.50
C SER A 564 -9.33 7.34 6.01
N ARG A 565 -9.27 7.53 4.70
CA ARG A 565 -8.51 8.58 4.04
C ARG A 565 -9.47 9.63 3.46
N ALA A 566 -9.15 10.90 3.66
CA ALA A 566 -9.84 12.01 3.01
C ALA A 566 -9.23 12.30 1.64
N SER A 567 -10.06 12.61 0.64
CA SER A 567 -9.60 13.12 -0.65
C SER A 567 -8.83 14.43 -0.46
N SER A 568 -7.68 14.55 -1.11
CA SER A 568 -6.93 15.81 -1.17
C SER A 568 -7.51 16.81 -2.19
N ARG A 569 -8.44 16.37 -3.05
CA ARG A 569 -9.14 17.23 -3.99
C ARG A 569 -10.26 17.95 -3.25
N PRO A 570 -10.24 19.29 -3.15
CA PRO A 570 -11.37 20.04 -2.61
C PRO A 570 -12.58 19.95 -3.56
N ALA A 571 -13.77 20.02 -3.00
CA ALA A 571 -14.98 20.22 -3.79
C ALA A 571 -15.20 21.71 -4.06
N LYS A 572 -15.58 22.05 -5.28
CA LYS A 572 -15.98 23.39 -5.68
C LYS A 572 -17.49 23.52 -5.51
N VAL A 573 -17.93 24.54 -4.76
CA VAL A 573 -19.34 24.95 -4.70
C VAL A 573 -19.49 26.24 -5.50
N GLU A 574 -20.21 26.18 -6.61
CA GLU A 574 -20.45 27.33 -7.48
C GLU A 574 -21.75 28.02 -7.06
N ILE A 575 -21.67 29.32 -6.74
CA ILE A 575 -22.82 30.18 -6.45
C ILE A 575 -23.21 30.84 -7.76
N ILE A 576 -24.43 30.64 -8.18
CA ILE A 576 -25.01 31.17 -9.41
C ILE A 576 -25.86 32.39 -9.03
N ASN A 577 -25.34 33.56 -9.33
CA ASN A 577 -26.10 34.80 -9.16
C ASN A 577 -27.34 34.79 -10.08
N ASP A 578 -28.51 35.12 -9.54
CA ASP A 578 -29.78 35.23 -10.27
C ASP A 578 -30.32 36.67 -10.28
N ASP A 579 -29.54 37.61 -9.80
CA ASP A 579 -29.84 39.03 -9.84
C ASP A 579 -29.50 39.68 -11.18
N TYR A 580 -30.27 40.62 -11.54
CA TYR A 580 -30.09 41.35 -12.77
C TYR A 580 -30.47 42.85 -12.61
N ILE A 581 -29.72 43.69 -13.27
CA ILE A 581 -30.09 45.11 -13.37
C ILE A 581 -31.28 45.21 -14.34
N LYS A 582 -32.41 45.72 -13.81
CA LYS A 582 -33.64 45.87 -14.60
C LYS A 582 -33.37 46.67 -15.89
N PRO A 583 -33.81 46.17 -17.06
CA PRO A 583 -33.70 46.92 -18.29
C PRO A 583 -34.39 48.28 -18.21
N GLU A 584 -33.72 49.29 -18.70
CA GLU A 584 -34.20 50.68 -18.72
C GLU A 584 -34.20 51.23 -20.16
N ILE A 585 -35.34 51.73 -20.62
CA ILE A 585 -35.41 52.36 -21.94
C ILE A 585 -34.60 53.65 -21.93
N SER A 586 -33.59 53.75 -22.80
CA SER A 586 -32.70 54.90 -22.95
C SER A 586 -33.00 55.76 -24.18
N SER A 587 -33.83 55.24 -25.10
CA SER A 587 -34.29 56.01 -26.26
C SER A 587 -35.36 57.07 -25.88
N ALA A 588 -35.64 58.03 -26.76
CA ALA A 588 -36.63 59.03 -26.55
C ALA A 588 -38.04 58.41 -26.33
N LEU A 589 -38.75 58.85 -25.29
CA LEU A 589 -40.10 58.38 -24.94
C LEU A 589 -41.20 58.97 -25.87
N GLU A 590 -40.84 59.98 -26.63
CA GLU A 590 -41.76 60.69 -27.57
C GLU A 590 -41.10 60.74 -28.95
N PHE A 591 -41.88 60.45 -29.97
CA PHE A 591 -41.46 60.63 -31.37
C PHE A 591 -42.62 61.14 -32.23
N LYS A 592 -42.24 61.89 -33.29
CA LYS A 592 -43.21 62.46 -34.22
C LYS A 592 -43.44 61.53 -35.41
N ALA A 593 -44.66 61.22 -35.72
CA ALA A 593 -45.07 60.45 -36.88
C ALA A 593 -45.94 61.29 -37.82
N SER A 594 -45.89 61.04 -39.14
CA SER A 594 -46.74 61.70 -40.14
C SER A 594 -47.80 60.73 -40.65
N THR A 595 -49.04 61.21 -40.81
CA THR A 595 -50.12 60.36 -41.32
C THR A 595 -49.80 59.80 -42.70
N ASN A 596 -50.20 58.50 -42.95
CA ASN A 596 -49.96 57.79 -44.17
C ASN A 596 -48.49 57.58 -44.54
N ARG A 597 -47.53 57.73 -43.63
CA ARG A 597 -46.14 57.44 -43.83
C ARG A 597 -45.69 56.33 -42.84
N LYS A 598 -45.02 55.29 -43.35
CA LYS A 598 -44.50 54.22 -42.51
C LYS A 598 -43.35 54.75 -41.63
N LEU A 599 -43.49 54.59 -40.32
CA LEU A 599 -42.52 54.94 -39.33
C LEU A 599 -41.79 53.66 -38.89
N TYR A 600 -40.47 53.76 -38.72
CA TYR A 600 -39.66 52.80 -38.00
C TYR A 600 -38.97 53.57 -36.87
N TYR A 601 -39.07 53.06 -35.66
CA TYR A 601 -38.39 53.62 -34.49
C TYR A 601 -37.71 52.52 -33.71
N GLN A 602 -36.38 52.66 -33.45
CA GLN A 602 -35.64 51.74 -32.64
C GLN A 602 -35.76 52.13 -31.16
N ILE A 603 -36.28 51.22 -30.33
CA ILE A 603 -36.17 51.33 -28.89
C ILE A 603 -34.75 50.95 -28.52
N GLU A 604 -34.05 51.87 -27.86
CA GLU A 604 -32.79 51.60 -27.20
C GLU A 604 -33.04 51.40 -25.72
N ALA A 605 -32.41 50.38 -25.16
CA ALA A 605 -32.48 50.11 -23.73
C ALA A 605 -31.11 49.74 -23.21
N ARG A 606 -30.84 50.08 -21.97
CA ARG A 606 -29.67 49.65 -21.19
C ARG A 606 -29.98 48.32 -20.51
N ASN A 607 -28.96 47.64 -20.01
CA ASN A 607 -29.07 46.45 -19.22
C ASN A 607 -29.68 45.25 -19.99
N THR A 608 -29.29 45.10 -21.28
CA THR A 608 -29.52 43.92 -22.13
C THR A 608 -30.92 43.30 -22.04
N PRO A 609 -31.98 44.00 -22.49
CA PRO A 609 -33.33 43.45 -22.48
C PRO A 609 -33.41 42.16 -23.29
N THR A 610 -34.12 41.16 -22.81
CA THR A 610 -34.34 39.89 -23.48
C THR A 610 -35.53 39.92 -24.46
N SER A 611 -36.49 40.84 -24.24
CA SER A 611 -37.62 41.05 -25.11
C SER A 611 -38.19 42.45 -24.96
N PHE A 612 -38.94 42.91 -25.99
CA PHE A 612 -39.66 44.16 -26.03
C PHE A 612 -41.14 43.88 -26.23
N SER A 613 -41.98 44.61 -25.54
CA SER A 613 -43.45 44.52 -25.72
C SER A 613 -44.08 45.93 -25.61
N ILE A 614 -45.25 46.10 -26.20
CA ILE A 614 -46.09 47.29 -26.08
C ILE A 614 -47.38 46.86 -25.41
N SER A 615 -47.69 47.46 -24.27
CA SER A 615 -48.94 47.19 -23.53
C SER A 615 -50.14 47.91 -24.07
N GLU A 616 -49.95 49.16 -24.54
CA GLU A 616 -51.00 50.00 -25.17
C GLU A 616 -50.44 50.64 -26.44
N SER A 617 -51.05 50.42 -27.57
CA SER A 617 -50.57 50.99 -28.84
C SER A 617 -51.75 51.42 -29.75
N PRO A 618 -51.51 52.47 -30.58
CA PRO A 618 -52.46 52.83 -31.64
C PRO A 618 -52.66 51.66 -32.63
N GLN A 619 -53.82 51.57 -33.28
CA GLN A 619 -54.13 50.56 -34.24
C GLN A 619 -53.05 50.43 -35.34
N GLY A 620 -52.54 49.24 -35.55
CA GLY A 620 -51.53 48.92 -36.55
C GLY A 620 -50.09 49.19 -36.16
N MET A 621 -49.79 49.61 -34.89
CA MET A 621 -48.45 49.72 -34.36
C MET A 621 -47.99 48.36 -33.85
N ASN A 622 -46.81 47.93 -34.26
CA ASN A 622 -46.19 46.64 -33.83
C ASN A 622 -44.76 46.92 -33.36
N VAL A 623 -44.31 46.10 -32.39
CA VAL A 623 -42.90 46.04 -31.98
C VAL A 623 -42.35 44.64 -32.33
N ASP A 624 -41.15 44.61 -32.83
CA ASP A 624 -40.42 43.36 -32.94
C ASP A 624 -39.88 43.00 -31.56
N GLU A 625 -40.33 41.88 -31.00
CA GLU A 625 -40.02 41.46 -29.64
C GLU A 625 -38.55 41.26 -29.38
N ARG A 626 -37.77 40.86 -30.40
CA ARG A 626 -36.34 40.58 -30.27
C ARG A 626 -35.45 41.78 -30.50
N THR A 627 -35.86 42.67 -31.43
CA THR A 627 -35.00 43.81 -31.84
C THR A 627 -35.44 45.12 -31.24
N GLY A 628 -36.64 45.22 -30.70
CA GLY A 628 -37.21 46.48 -30.18
C GLY A 628 -37.57 47.51 -31.26
N VAL A 629 -37.64 47.09 -32.54
CA VAL A 629 -38.05 48.01 -33.63
C VAL A 629 -39.56 48.18 -33.65
N ILE A 630 -40.03 49.38 -33.41
CA ILE A 630 -41.45 49.74 -33.65
C ILE A 630 -41.66 50.03 -35.12
N SER A 631 -42.71 49.45 -35.72
CA SER A 631 -43.20 49.76 -37.05
C SER A 631 -44.65 50.17 -36.99
N TRP A 632 -44.99 51.30 -37.65
CA TRP A 632 -46.34 51.88 -37.62
C TRP A 632 -46.63 52.73 -38.86
N ILE A 633 -47.90 52.75 -39.33
CA ILE A 633 -48.41 53.70 -40.29
C ILE A 633 -49.57 54.46 -39.63
N PRO A 634 -49.35 55.70 -39.17
CA PRO A 634 -50.41 56.49 -38.59
C PRO A 634 -51.53 56.81 -39.60
N VAL A 635 -52.78 56.63 -39.21
CA VAL A 635 -53.96 56.99 -40.00
C VAL A 635 -54.49 58.34 -39.66
#